data_1c7918253f066a9b49191cc61d9331ed
#
_entry.id   1c7918253f066a9b49191cc61d9331ed
#
_cell.length_a   1.000
_cell.length_b   1.000
_cell.length_c   1.000
_cell.angle_alpha   90.00
_cell.angle_beta   90.00
_cell.angle_gamma   90.00
#
_symmetry.space_group_name_H-M   'P 1'
#
loop_
_entity.id
_entity.type
_entity.pdbx_description
1 polymer ?
#
loop_
_entity_poly.entity_id
_entity_poly.type
_entity_poly.pdbx_seq_one_letter_code
_entity_poly.pdbx_strand_id
1 'polypeptide(L)'
;ALFREALSSYVFNRYAAISTIGMGGQVTGVFRRDSFMNLDASGKRTEKVLFAPISTLTEISLEAEDIENMKGIDAFGIEPKTVGQYAFTYLGKEKIDELNLFVFDVAPKTPPDWKKGEGRLFQGRIWVDDEDLMIVKSRGKAVPEKKQRFPTMESIRQNVDGKYWFPSHIDADEELIFSSGQAVKIRVRMRFKDYSLGRSEVRLVGDEEIVQEPAPTPSPTPAKKPL
;
A
#
# COMPACT_ATOMS: atom_id res chain seq x y z
N ALA A 1 -5.13 -4.40 -15.09
CA ALA A 1 -4.45 -3.27 -15.74
C ALA A 1 -4.99 -1.95 -15.23
N LEU A 2 -6.30 -1.67 -15.40
CA LEU A 2 -6.93 -0.39 -15.04
C LEU A 2 -6.70 0.04 -13.58
N PHE A 3 -6.77 -0.88 -12.62
CA PHE A 3 -6.54 -0.58 -11.20
C PHE A 3 -5.13 -0.01 -10.94
N ARG A 4 -4.07 -0.66 -11.44
CA ARG A 4 -2.69 -0.21 -11.20
C ARG A 4 -2.37 1.07 -11.95
N GLU A 5 -2.88 1.21 -13.15
CA GLU A 5 -2.74 2.42 -13.96
C GLU A 5 -3.43 3.59 -13.27
N ALA A 6 -4.68 3.42 -12.84
CA ALA A 6 -5.40 4.43 -12.10
C ALA A 6 -4.67 4.79 -10.80
N LEU A 7 -4.30 3.78 -10.00
CA LEU A 7 -3.62 4.01 -8.72
C LEU A 7 -2.25 4.69 -8.89
N SER A 8 -1.56 4.50 -10.03
CA SER A 8 -0.30 5.20 -10.31
C SER A 8 -0.43 6.72 -10.36
N SER A 9 -1.64 7.24 -10.57
CA SER A 9 -1.93 8.68 -10.59
C SER A 9 -2.41 9.24 -9.25
N TYR A 10 -2.58 8.39 -8.22
CA TYR A 10 -3.07 8.82 -6.91
C TYR A 10 -1.96 8.84 -5.86
N VAL A 11 -2.05 9.81 -4.96
CA VAL A 11 -1.26 9.90 -3.73
C VAL A 11 -2.16 9.56 -2.55
N PHE A 12 -1.61 9.06 -1.44
CA PHE A 12 -2.38 8.64 -0.27
C PHE A 12 -1.49 8.45 0.96
N ASN A 13 -2.10 8.44 2.13
CA ASN A 13 -1.46 8.07 3.39
C ASN A 13 -1.59 6.56 3.64
N ARG A 14 -0.48 5.94 4.07
CA ARG A 14 -0.44 4.54 4.48
C ARG A 14 0.08 4.44 5.91
N TYR A 15 -0.66 3.70 6.72
CA TYR A 15 -0.31 3.37 8.11
C TYR A 15 -0.16 1.85 8.20
N ALA A 16 1.04 1.37 8.49
CA ALA A 16 1.33 -0.05 8.56
C ALA A 16 1.88 -0.42 9.93
N ALA A 17 1.32 -1.46 10.54
CA ALA A 17 1.80 -2.02 11.80
C ALA A 17 1.77 -3.55 11.75
N ILE A 18 2.84 -4.17 12.28
CA ILE A 18 2.92 -5.59 12.57
C ILE A 18 3.20 -5.72 14.06
N SER A 19 2.40 -6.53 14.75
CA SER A 19 2.56 -6.75 16.19
C SER A 19 2.65 -8.24 16.48
N THR A 20 3.49 -8.61 17.45
CA THR A 20 3.45 -9.92 18.11
C THR A 20 2.56 -9.83 19.33
N ILE A 21 1.79 -10.90 19.58
CA ILE A 21 0.76 -10.96 20.61
C ILE A 21 1.08 -12.11 21.55
N GLY A 22 1.26 -11.80 22.82
CA GLY A 22 1.53 -12.79 23.88
C GLY A 22 0.28 -13.59 24.26
N MET A 23 0.48 -14.63 25.06
CA MET A 23 -0.57 -15.58 25.50
C MET A 23 -1.74 -14.90 26.23
N GLY A 24 -1.50 -13.78 26.90
CA GLY A 24 -2.55 -12.97 27.54
C GLY A 24 -3.22 -11.96 26.62
N GLY A 25 -2.93 -11.98 25.30
CA GLY A 25 -3.49 -11.03 24.34
C GLY A 25 -2.80 -9.66 24.30
N GLN A 26 -1.78 -9.45 25.14
CA GLN A 26 -0.98 -8.22 25.16
C GLN A 26 -0.05 -8.15 23.95
N VAL A 27 0.24 -6.95 23.49
CA VAL A 27 1.27 -6.70 22.46
C VAL A 27 2.65 -6.88 23.09
N THR A 28 3.48 -7.76 22.54
CA THR A 28 4.85 -8.05 22.97
C THR A 28 5.91 -7.32 22.16
N GLY A 29 5.60 -7.01 20.91
CA GLY A 29 6.48 -6.26 20.03
C GLY A 29 5.70 -5.59 18.91
N VAL A 30 6.24 -4.50 18.37
CA VAL A 30 5.62 -3.73 17.28
C VAL A 30 6.67 -3.26 16.28
N PHE A 31 6.37 -3.44 15.01
CA PHE A 31 6.92 -2.67 13.91
C PHE A 31 5.84 -1.71 13.40
N ARG A 32 6.18 -0.43 13.21
CA ARG A 32 5.27 0.57 12.66
C ARG A 32 5.96 1.42 11.62
N ARG A 33 5.23 1.71 10.54
CA ARG A 33 5.70 2.59 9.47
C ARG A 33 4.52 3.36 8.87
N ASP A 34 4.46 4.64 9.13
CA ASP A 34 3.47 5.55 8.58
C ASP A 34 4.13 6.35 7.45
N SER A 35 3.50 6.41 6.30
CA SER A 35 4.10 6.95 5.08
C SER A 35 3.09 7.71 4.25
N PHE A 36 3.56 8.76 3.58
CA PHE A 36 2.85 9.40 2.48
C PHE A 36 3.41 8.83 1.16
N MET A 37 2.52 8.21 0.39
CA MET A 37 2.83 7.63 -0.91
C MET A 37 2.61 8.70 -1.97
N ASN A 38 3.70 9.28 -2.46
CA ASN A 38 3.74 10.41 -3.37
C ASN A 38 4.17 9.99 -4.78
N LEU A 39 4.15 10.93 -5.71
CA LEU A 39 4.70 10.80 -7.06
C LEU A 39 5.87 11.78 -7.20
N ASP A 40 6.96 11.36 -7.82
CA ASP A 40 8.03 12.27 -8.20
C ASP A 40 7.69 13.05 -9.50
N ALA A 41 8.57 13.94 -9.92
CA ALA A 41 8.39 14.75 -11.12
C ALA A 41 8.23 13.91 -12.42
N SER A 42 8.70 12.65 -12.43
CA SER A 42 8.53 11.71 -13.53
C SER A 42 7.23 10.90 -13.46
N GLY A 43 6.41 11.11 -12.41
CA GLY A 43 5.20 10.33 -12.13
C GLY A 43 5.49 8.96 -11.50
N LYS A 44 6.73 8.68 -11.11
CA LYS A 44 7.07 7.45 -10.40
C LYS A 44 6.70 7.56 -8.92
N ARG A 45 6.11 6.48 -8.38
CA ARG A 45 5.73 6.41 -6.98
C ARG A 45 6.95 6.43 -6.06
N THR A 46 6.90 7.32 -5.08
CA THR A 46 7.89 7.46 -4.01
C THR A 46 7.23 7.34 -2.65
N GLU A 47 8.01 6.95 -1.65
CA GLU A 47 7.56 6.87 -0.26
C GLU A 47 8.24 7.95 0.56
N LYS A 48 7.45 8.84 1.18
CA LYS A 48 7.91 9.75 2.22
C LYS A 48 7.52 9.17 3.57
N VAL A 49 8.48 8.69 4.35
CA VAL A 49 8.25 8.17 5.69
C VAL A 49 7.91 9.34 6.61
N LEU A 50 6.76 9.25 7.29
CA LEU A 50 6.27 10.25 8.23
C LEU A 50 6.61 9.87 9.66
N PHE A 51 6.49 8.57 9.98
CA PHE A 51 6.78 8.05 11.31
C PHE A 51 7.21 6.58 11.19
N ALA A 52 8.39 6.24 11.72
CA ALA A 52 8.93 4.88 11.74
C ALA A 52 9.83 4.73 12.99
N PRO A 53 9.26 4.42 14.15
CA PRO A 53 10.05 4.19 15.36
C PRO A 53 10.88 2.91 15.24
N ILE A 54 11.87 2.77 16.09
CA ILE A 54 12.65 1.53 16.17
C ILE A 54 11.70 0.37 16.50
N SER A 55 11.81 -0.72 15.71
CA SER A 55 11.03 -1.92 15.93
C SER A 55 11.33 -2.53 17.30
N THR A 56 10.29 -2.94 18.00
CA THR A 56 10.40 -3.70 19.26
C THR A 56 10.06 -5.18 19.08
N LEU A 57 9.94 -5.65 17.82
CA LEU A 57 9.75 -7.07 17.53
C LEU A 57 11.00 -7.85 17.94
N THR A 58 10.82 -8.91 18.74
CA THR A 58 11.87 -9.81 19.19
C THR A 58 11.61 -11.28 18.81
N GLU A 59 10.34 -11.63 18.62
CA GLU A 59 9.90 -13.01 18.33
C GLU A 59 9.97 -13.34 16.82
N ILE A 60 9.94 -12.32 15.98
CA ILE A 60 10.09 -12.42 14.52
C ILE A 60 11.05 -11.33 14.02
N SER A 61 11.72 -11.62 12.93
CA SER A 61 12.53 -10.66 12.18
C SER A 61 11.84 -10.31 10.87
N LEU A 62 11.82 -9.02 10.53
CA LEU A 62 11.38 -8.54 9.23
C LEU A 62 12.62 -8.29 8.37
N GLU A 63 12.68 -8.95 7.22
CA GLU A 63 13.72 -8.74 6.24
C GLU A 63 13.42 -7.52 5.38
N ALA A 64 14.42 -7.01 4.67
CA ALA A 64 14.25 -5.89 3.75
C ALA A 64 13.19 -6.20 2.66
N GLU A 65 13.11 -7.45 2.22
CA GLU A 65 12.09 -7.92 1.27
C GLU A 65 10.67 -7.81 1.85
N ASP A 66 10.47 -8.12 3.12
CA ASP A 66 9.17 -8.00 3.77
C ASP A 66 8.72 -6.54 3.81
N ILE A 67 9.64 -5.62 4.12
CA ILE A 67 9.39 -4.19 4.14
C ILE A 67 9.07 -3.67 2.71
N GLU A 68 9.81 -4.12 1.70
CA GLU A 68 9.53 -3.78 0.30
C GLU A 68 8.16 -4.33 -0.16
N ASN A 69 7.83 -5.56 0.20
CA ASN A 69 6.53 -6.16 -0.10
C ASN A 69 5.37 -5.38 0.56
N MET A 70 5.59 -4.83 1.76
CA MET A 70 4.62 -3.94 2.40
C MET A 70 4.47 -2.58 1.70
N LYS A 71 5.47 -2.15 0.92
CA LYS A 71 5.34 -0.95 0.07
C LYS A 71 4.41 -1.20 -1.11
N GLY A 72 4.28 -2.46 -1.53
CA GLY A 72 3.29 -2.88 -2.52
C GLY A 72 1.89 -2.61 -2.01
N ILE A 73 1.07 -2.00 -2.84
CA ILE A 73 -0.30 -1.60 -2.49
C ILE A 73 -1.25 -2.79 -2.57
N ASP A 74 -0.87 -3.81 -3.30
CA ASP A 74 -1.69 -4.99 -3.53
C ASP A 74 -0.87 -6.24 -3.25
N ALA A 75 -0.89 -6.66 -1.99
CA ALA A 75 -0.22 -7.88 -1.56
C ALA A 75 -0.70 -9.13 -2.34
N PHE A 76 -1.87 -9.02 -3.00
CA PHE A 76 -2.55 -10.12 -3.68
C PHE A 76 -3.14 -9.68 -5.03
N GLY A 77 -2.42 -8.85 -5.77
CA GLY A 77 -2.85 -8.40 -7.09
C GLY A 77 -2.89 -9.55 -8.09
N ILE A 78 -4.10 -10.00 -8.44
CA ILE A 78 -4.31 -10.84 -9.61
C ILE A 78 -4.15 -9.94 -10.84
N GLU A 79 -3.00 -10.05 -11.52
CA GLU A 79 -2.69 -9.23 -12.68
C GLU A 79 -3.15 -9.90 -13.97
N PRO A 80 -3.50 -9.13 -15.01
CA PRO A 80 -3.87 -9.68 -16.32
C PRO A 80 -2.81 -10.64 -16.91
N LYS A 81 -1.53 -10.35 -16.68
CA LYS A 81 -0.43 -11.19 -17.16
C LYS A 81 -0.27 -12.50 -16.36
N THR A 82 -0.79 -12.56 -15.14
CA THR A 82 -0.71 -13.74 -14.27
C THR A 82 -2.03 -14.45 -14.10
N VAL A 83 -3.17 -13.86 -14.53
CA VAL A 83 -4.51 -14.43 -14.35
C VAL A 83 -4.62 -15.84 -14.94
N GLY A 84 -3.96 -16.12 -16.05
CA GLY A 84 -3.91 -17.43 -16.69
C GLY A 84 -3.28 -18.54 -15.84
N GLN A 85 -2.50 -18.18 -14.82
CA GLN A 85 -1.85 -19.13 -13.90
C GLN A 85 -2.80 -19.60 -12.78
N TYR A 86 -3.97 -18.97 -12.63
CA TYR A 86 -4.93 -19.29 -11.59
C TYR A 86 -6.09 -20.13 -12.08
N ALA A 87 -6.57 -20.98 -11.20
CA ALA A 87 -7.87 -21.62 -11.28
C ALA A 87 -8.85 -20.82 -10.41
N PHE A 88 -10.05 -20.58 -10.94
CA PHE A 88 -11.14 -19.88 -10.26
C PHE A 88 -12.30 -20.84 -10.10
N THR A 89 -12.78 -21.01 -8.87
CA THR A 89 -13.96 -21.81 -8.57
C THR A 89 -15.06 -20.86 -8.09
N TYR A 90 -16.15 -20.76 -8.85
CA TYR A 90 -17.29 -19.94 -8.47
C TYR A 90 -18.05 -20.59 -7.31
N LEU A 91 -18.33 -19.82 -6.26
CA LEU A 91 -19.02 -20.28 -5.06
C LEU A 91 -20.45 -19.75 -4.94
N GLY A 92 -20.84 -18.77 -5.76
CA GLY A 92 -22.16 -18.16 -5.71
C GLY A 92 -22.11 -16.67 -5.50
N LYS A 93 -23.26 -16.10 -5.11
CA LYS A 93 -23.39 -14.68 -4.78
C LYS A 93 -23.47 -14.49 -3.27
N GLU A 94 -22.92 -13.37 -2.80
CA GLU A 94 -23.01 -12.90 -1.41
C GLU A 94 -23.36 -11.44 -1.42
N LYS A 95 -24.18 -10.99 -0.46
CA LYS A 95 -24.44 -9.57 -0.24
C LYS A 95 -23.68 -9.10 0.97
N ILE A 96 -22.84 -8.08 0.81
CA ILE A 96 -22.13 -7.40 1.89
C ILE A 96 -22.52 -5.92 1.84
N ASP A 97 -23.16 -5.45 2.90
CA ASP A 97 -23.76 -4.12 2.96
C ASP A 97 -24.71 -3.89 1.75
N GLU A 98 -24.42 -2.90 0.90
CA GLU A 98 -25.23 -2.59 -0.29
C GLU A 98 -24.73 -3.30 -1.57
N LEU A 99 -23.57 -3.98 -1.51
CA LEU A 99 -22.93 -4.60 -2.66
C LEU A 99 -23.42 -6.05 -2.87
N ASN A 100 -23.76 -6.39 -4.11
CA ASN A 100 -23.97 -7.77 -4.52
C ASN A 100 -22.67 -8.29 -5.14
N LEU A 101 -22.16 -9.39 -4.65
CA LEU A 101 -20.80 -9.85 -4.96
C LEU A 101 -20.81 -11.27 -5.53
N PHE A 102 -20.06 -11.47 -6.59
CA PHE A 102 -19.65 -12.82 -7.01
C PHE A 102 -18.48 -13.29 -6.14
N VAL A 103 -18.55 -14.51 -5.65
CA VAL A 103 -17.54 -15.10 -4.79
C VAL A 103 -16.79 -16.19 -5.51
N PHE A 104 -15.45 -16.13 -5.48
CA PHE A 104 -14.60 -17.14 -6.10
C PHE A 104 -13.51 -17.59 -5.14
N ASP A 105 -13.28 -18.90 -5.07
CA ASP A 105 -12.01 -19.42 -4.57
C ASP A 105 -10.98 -19.39 -5.70
N VAL A 106 -9.76 -18.97 -5.36
CA VAL A 106 -8.66 -18.77 -6.30
C VAL A 106 -7.43 -19.52 -5.81
N ALA A 107 -6.83 -20.29 -6.68
CA ALA A 107 -5.59 -21.01 -6.40
C ALA A 107 -4.70 -21.06 -7.64
N PRO A 108 -3.37 -21.11 -7.52
CA PRO A 108 -2.48 -21.41 -8.64
C PRO A 108 -2.83 -22.75 -9.26
N LYS A 109 -2.90 -22.85 -10.60
CA LYS A 109 -3.05 -24.10 -11.33
C LYS A 109 -1.89 -25.06 -11.07
N THR A 110 -0.69 -24.48 -10.95
CA THR A 110 0.54 -25.19 -10.61
C THR A 110 1.25 -24.39 -9.52
N PRO A 111 1.64 -25.01 -8.40
CA PRO A 111 2.43 -24.29 -7.39
C PRO A 111 3.70 -23.71 -7.99
N PRO A 112 4.02 -22.43 -7.73
CA PRO A 112 5.23 -21.81 -8.26
C PRO A 112 6.50 -22.54 -7.81
N ASP A 113 7.42 -22.77 -8.75
CA ASP A 113 8.71 -23.37 -8.45
C ASP A 113 9.73 -22.29 -8.04
N TRP A 114 9.94 -22.17 -6.75
CA TRP A 114 10.88 -21.22 -6.20
C TRP A 114 12.34 -21.48 -6.61
N LYS A 115 12.70 -22.72 -6.95
CA LYS A 115 14.06 -23.04 -7.42
C LYS A 115 14.35 -22.42 -8.78
N LYS A 116 13.30 -22.17 -9.56
CA LYS A 116 13.36 -21.46 -10.84
C LYS A 116 13.25 -19.94 -10.69
N GLY A 117 13.20 -19.41 -9.47
CA GLY A 117 13.02 -17.98 -9.26
C GLY A 117 11.61 -17.47 -9.53
N GLU A 118 10.62 -18.37 -9.65
CA GLU A 118 9.23 -18.00 -9.82
C GLU A 118 8.73 -17.27 -8.55
N GLY A 119 8.01 -16.17 -8.75
CA GLY A 119 7.43 -15.36 -7.68
C GLY A 119 6.31 -16.12 -6.96
N ARG A 120 5.89 -15.57 -5.82
CA ARG A 120 4.72 -16.09 -5.08
C ARG A 120 3.44 -15.71 -5.81
N LEU A 121 2.45 -16.59 -5.72
CA LEU A 121 1.10 -16.39 -6.23
C LEU A 121 0.11 -16.34 -5.07
N PHE A 122 -1.06 -15.75 -5.32
CA PHE A 122 -2.15 -15.69 -4.36
C PHE A 122 -2.91 -17.02 -4.27
N GLN A 123 -3.29 -17.40 -3.07
CA GLN A 123 -4.26 -18.46 -2.83
C GLN A 123 -5.26 -18.01 -1.77
N GLY A 124 -6.56 -18.09 -2.09
CA GLY A 124 -7.60 -17.63 -1.18
C GLY A 124 -8.92 -17.39 -1.87
N ARG A 125 -9.69 -16.46 -1.34
CA ARG A 125 -11.02 -16.09 -1.82
C ARG A 125 -11.05 -14.62 -2.25
N ILE A 126 -11.80 -14.33 -3.30
CA ILE A 126 -12.07 -12.98 -3.76
C ILE A 126 -13.58 -12.73 -3.88
N TRP A 127 -13.96 -11.50 -3.63
CA TRP A 127 -15.30 -10.98 -3.83
C TRP A 127 -15.25 -9.89 -4.89
N VAL A 128 -16.05 -10.08 -5.91
CA VAL A 128 -16.10 -9.23 -7.11
C VAL A 128 -17.47 -8.58 -7.18
N ASP A 129 -17.51 -7.27 -7.26
CA ASP A 129 -18.75 -6.53 -7.44
C ASP A 129 -19.46 -6.95 -8.74
N ASP A 130 -20.79 -7.13 -8.69
CA ASP A 130 -21.54 -7.63 -9.85
C ASP A 130 -21.89 -6.54 -10.87
N GLU A 131 -21.70 -5.26 -10.53
CA GLU A 131 -21.96 -4.12 -11.42
C GLU A 131 -20.71 -3.75 -12.22
N ASP A 132 -19.59 -3.45 -11.55
CA ASP A 132 -18.36 -2.97 -12.19
C ASP A 132 -17.29 -4.05 -12.38
N LEU A 133 -17.53 -5.26 -11.90
CA LEU A 133 -16.67 -6.44 -12.01
C LEU A 133 -15.27 -6.23 -11.40
N MET A 134 -15.19 -5.39 -10.37
CA MET A 134 -13.95 -5.12 -9.66
C MET A 134 -13.86 -5.94 -8.36
N ILE A 135 -12.64 -6.36 -8.01
CA ILE A 135 -12.41 -7.02 -6.72
C ILE A 135 -12.55 -5.98 -5.61
N VAL A 136 -13.49 -6.18 -4.69
CA VAL A 136 -13.75 -5.29 -3.55
C VAL A 136 -13.23 -5.84 -2.24
N LYS A 137 -13.08 -7.17 -2.14
CA LYS A 137 -12.52 -7.85 -0.99
C LYS A 137 -11.70 -9.05 -1.43
N SER A 138 -10.63 -9.34 -0.71
CA SER A 138 -9.86 -10.58 -0.88
C SER A 138 -9.44 -11.12 0.50
N ARG A 139 -9.37 -12.44 0.64
CA ARG A 139 -8.85 -13.10 1.84
C ARG A 139 -8.00 -14.29 1.42
N GLY A 140 -6.75 -14.29 1.80
CA GLY A 140 -5.84 -15.37 1.42
C GLY A 140 -4.40 -15.06 1.80
N LYS A 141 -3.50 -15.83 1.24
CA LYS A 141 -2.06 -15.70 1.49
C LYS A 141 -1.24 -15.95 0.23
N ALA A 142 0.03 -15.59 0.30
CA ALA A 142 1.01 -15.86 -0.73
C ALA A 142 1.51 -17.31 -0.64
N VAL A 143 1.59 -18.00 -1.78
CA VAL A 143 2.09 -19.37 -1.88
C VAL A 143 3.19 -19.46 -2.95
N PRO A 144 4.17 -20.37 -2.81
CA PRO A 144 4.34 -21.34 -1.73
C PRO A 144 4.93 -20.70 -0.47
N GLU A 145 4.56 -21.22 0.69
CA GLU A 145 5.24 -20.95 1.94
C GLU A 145 6.52 -21.80 2.02
N LYS A 146 7.64 -21.16 2.35
CA LYS A 146 8.93 -21.83 2.53
C LYS A 146 9.32 -21.82 4.01
N LYS A 147 10.53 -21.30 4.28
CA LYS A 147 10.97 -20.97 5.65
C LYS A 147 10.18 -19.80 6.24
N GLN A 148 9.78 -18.87 5.37
CA GLN A 148 8.92 -17.74 5.75
C GLN A 148 7.46 -18.19 5.80
N ARG A 149 6.78 -17.82 6.86
CA ARG A 149 5.35 -18.02 7.05
C ARG A 149 4.62 -16.72 6.85
N PHE A 150 3.43 -16.79 6.28
CA PHE A 150 2.58 -15.62 6.04
C PHE A 150 1.22 -15.84 6.66
N PRO A 151 0.69 -14.83 7.37
CA PRO A 151 -0.67 -14.90 7.85
C PRO A 151 -1.65 -14.81 6.68
N THR A 152 -2.82 -15.39 6.85
CA THR A 152 -3.96 -15.14 5.97
C THR A 152 -4.40 -13.70 6.15
N MET A 153 -4.25 -12.90 5.10
CA MET A 153 -4.62 -11.49 5.10
C MET A 153 -6.01 -11.30 4.52
N GLU A 154 -6.78 -10.40 5.10
CA GLU A 154 -8.02 -9.90 4.53
C GLU A 154 -7.79 -8.46 4.08
N SER A 155 -8.05 -8.19 2.79
CA SER A 155 -7.97 -6.86 2.20
C SER A 155 -9.35 -6.40 1.78
N ILE A 156 -9.74 -5.21 2.19
CA ILE A 156 -10.99 -4.56 1.79
C ILE A 156 -10.64 -3.29 1.01
N ARG A 157 -11.40 -3.03 -0.04
CA ARG A 157 -11.25 -1.87 -0.90
C ARG A 157 -12.39 -0.90 -0.69
N GLN A 158 -12.14 0.38 -0.96
CA GLN A 158 -13.11 1.47 -0.96
C GLN A 158 -13.24 2.04 -2.35
N ASN A 159 -14.44 2.49 -2.69
CA ASN A 159 -14.66 3.23 -3.91
C ASN A 159 -14.09 4.65 -3.76
N VAL A 160 -13.25 5.05 -4.69
CA VAL A 160 -12.64 6.38 -4.77
C VAL A 160 -13.12 7.06 -6.04
N ASP A 161 -13.59 8.28 -5.91
CA ASP A 161 -14.15 9.12 -6.98
C ASP A 161 -15.32 8.45 -7.75
N GLY A 162 -16.03 7.50 -7.13
CA GLY A 162 -17.13 6.76 -7.77
C GLY A 162 -16.69 5.84 -8.91
N LYS A 163 -15.38 5.58 -9.05
CA LYS A 163 -14.82 4.92 -10.24
C LYS A 163 -13.82 3.82 -9.96
N TYR A 164 -13.04 3.93 -8.89
CA TYR A 164 -11.94 3.02 -8.62
C TYR A 164 -12.05 2.39 -7.24
N TRP A 165 -11.76 1.10 -7.14
CA TRP A 165 -11.71 0.37 -5.89
C TRP A 165 -10.26 0.26 -5.41
N PHE A 166 -9.85 1.14 -4.50
CA PHE A 166 -8.50 1.14 -3.92
C PHE A 166 -8.50 0.53 -2.52
N PRO A 167 -7.38 -0.02 -2.04
CA PRO A 167 -7.28 -0.55 -0.69
C PRO A 167 -7.76 0.46 0.35
N SER A 168 -8.59 0.00 1.28
CA SER A 168 -8.98 0.74 2.49
C SER A 168 -8.18 0.24 3.67
N HIS A 169 -8.17 -1.08 3.85
CA HIS A 169 -7.41 -1.72 4.91
C HIS A 169 -7.02 -3.15 4.55
N ILE A 170 -5.94 -3.61 5.19
CA ILE A 170 -5.49 -4.99 5.16
C ILE A 170 -5.27 -5.41 6.61
N ASP A 171 -5.88 -6.51 7.00
CA ASP A 171 -5.79 -7.05 8.36
C ASP A 171 -5.43 -8.54 8.34
N ALA A 172 -4.66 -8.97 9.35
CA ALA A 172 -4.44 -10.37 9.68
C ALA A 172 -4.31 -10.50 11.20
N ASP A 173 -4.79 -11.62 11.76
CA ASP A 173 -4.60 -11.99 13.17
C ASP A 173 -4.55 -13.53 13.21
N GLU A 174 -3.34 -14.09 13.20
CA GLU A 174 -3.12 -15.52 13.07
C GLU A 174 -1.89 -15.97 13.86
N GLU A 175 -1.93 -17.20 14.38
CA GLU A 175 -0.77 -17.86 14.98
C GLU A 175 0.01 -18.59 13.88
N LEU A 176 1.27 -18.21 13.69
CA LEU A 176 2.17 -18.82 12.73
C LEU A 176 3.09 -19.82 13.41
N ILE A 177 3.14 -21.05 12.91
CA ILE A 177 4.06 -22.07 13.37
C ILE A 177 5.25 -22.11 12.43
N PHE A 178 6.42 -21.70 12.92
CA PHE A 178 7.65 -21.69 12.16
C PHE A 178 8.29 -23.09 12.09
N SER A 179 9.21 -23.29 11.15
CA SER A 179 9.92 -24.57 10.99
C SER A 179 10.74 -24.99 12.22
N SER A 180 11.06 -24.05 13.09
CA SER A 180 11.69 -24.32 14.41
C SER A 180 10.74 -24.95 15.43
N GLY A 181 9.43 -25.01 15.14
CA GLY A 181 8.38 -25.39 16.09
C GLY A 181 7.88 -24.22 16.95
N GLN A 182 8.48 -23.03 16.82
CA GLN A 182 8.02 -21.84 17.52
C GLN A 182 6.67 -21.38 16.97
N ALA A 183 5.70 -21.17 17.84
CA ALA A 183 4.43 -20.55 17.52
C ALA A 183 4.46 -19.07 17.92
N VAL A 184 4.09 -18.18 17.00
CA VAL A 184 4.03 -16.73 17.25
C VAL A 184 2.71 -16.20 16.72
N LYS A 185 1.93 -15.57 17.59
CA LYS A 185 0.70 -14.89 17.16
C LYS A 185 1.06 -13.51 16.61
N ILE A 186 0.71 -13.31 15.34
CA ILE A 186 1.02 -12.08 14.58
C ILE A 186 -0.28 -11.36 14.25
N ARG A 187 -0.27 -10.05 14.44
CA ARG A 187 -1.32 -9.16 13.98
C ARG A 187 -0.75 -8.15 13.00
N VAL A 188 -1.30 -8.13 11.79
CA VAL A 188 -0.99 -7.13 10.75
C VAL A 188 -2.16 -6.19 10.64
N ARG A 189 -1.89 -4.89 10.59
CA ARG A 189 -2.88 -3.84 10.32
C ARG A 189 -2.30 -2.81 9.39
N MET A 190 -2.93 -2.65 8.24
CA MET A 190 -2.60 -1.58 7.30
C MET A 190 -3.85 -0.77 7.01
N ARG A 191 -3.70 0.56 6.91
CA ARG A 191 -4.77 1.50 6.59
C ARG A 191 -4.30 2.42 5.50
N PHE A 192 -5.18 2.67 4.54
CA PHE A 192 -4.93 3.55 3.40
C PHE A 192 -5.99 4.63 3.40
N LYS A 193 -5.58 5.89 3.39
CA LYS A 193 -6.47 7.04 3.54
C LYS A 193 -6.05 8.20 2.63
N ASP A 194 -6.97 9.15 2.49
CA ASP A 194 -6.72 10.44 1.87
C ASP A 194 -6.23 10.30 0.42
N TYR A 195 -6.87 9.42 -0.34
CA TYR A 195 -6.61 9.28 -1.77
C TYR A 195 -6.94 10.58 -2.49
N SER A 196 -5.99 11.09 -3.26
CA SER A 196 -6.17 12.23 -4.13
C SER A 196 -5.31 12.11 -5.39
N LEU A 197 -5.75 12.72 -6.48
CA LEU A 197 -4.95 12.76 -7.70
C LEU A 197 -3.65 13.52 -7.42
N GLY A 198 -2.52 12.86 -7.72
CA GLY A 198 -1.21 13.48 -7.68
C GLY A 198 -1.12 14.54 -8.77
N ARG A 199 -1.02 15.81 -8.40
CA ARG A 199 -0.72 16.89 -9.35
C ARG A 199 0.78 16.89 -9.58
N SER A 200 1.22 16.59 -10.79
CA SER A 200 2.53 17.04 -11.26
C SER A 200 2.43 18.54 -11.44
N GLU A 201 2.77 19.32 -10.41
CA GLU A 201 3.07 20.74 -10.63
C GLU A 201 4.42 20.80 -11.35
N VAL A 202 4.38 20.74 -12.66
CA VAL A 202 5.43 21.30 -13.47
C VAL A 202 5.28 22.81 -13.31
N ARG A 203 5.90 23.39 -12.31
CA ARG A 203 6.25 24.82 -12.37
C ARG A 203 7.27 24.93 -13.51
N LEU A 204 6.79 25.32 -14.67
CA LEU A 204 7.63 26.00 -15.64
C LEU A 204 8.05 27.27 -14.91
N VAL A 205 9.27 27.27 -14.37
CA VAL A 205 9.98 28.51 -14.06
C VAL A 205 10.26 29.08 -15.44
N GLY A 206 9.29 29.85 -15.97
CA GLY A 206 9.55 30.72 -17.09
C GLY A 206 10.69 31.62 -16.68
N ASP A 207 11.63 31.83 -17.58
CA ASP A 207 12.64 32.91 -17.49
C ASP A 207 11.87 34.22 -17.32
N GLU A 208 11.51 34.57 -16.07
CA GLU A 208 11.14 35.90 -15.74
C GLU A 208 12.46 36.68 -15.76
N GLU A 209 12.62 37.49 -16.81
CA GLU A 209 13.60 38.54 -16.86
C GLU A 209 13.70 39.22 -15.49
N ILE A 210 14.91 39.19 -14.93
CA ILE A 210 15.24 39.94 -13.72
C ILE A 210 15.06 41.41 -14.10
N VAL A 211 13.87 41.93 -13.85
CA VAL A 211 13.67 43.40 -13.88
C VAL A 211 14.48 43.92 -12.70
N GLN A 212 15.67 44.45 -13.03
CA GLN A 212 16.47 45.21 -12.06
C GLN A 212 15.62 46.40 -11.59
N GLU A 213 15.23 46.39 -10.34
CA GLU A 213 14.69 47.57 -9.69
C GLU A 213 15.71 48.73 -9.85
N PRO A 214 15.27 49.89 -10.31
CA PRO A 214 16.15 51.03 -10.39
C PRO A 214 16.59 51.44 -8.97
N ALA A 215 17.88 51.64 -8.81
CA ALA A 215 18.50 52.05 -7.56
C ALA A 215 17.77 53.28 -6.93
N PRO A 216 17.58 53.30 -5.61
CA PRO A 216 16.87 54.40 -4.96
C PRO A 216 17.63 55.71 -5.17
N THR A 217 16.90 56.68 -5.70
CA THR A 217 17.39 58.08 -5.89
C THR A 217 17.78 58.64 -4.53
N PRO A 218 18.99 59.24 -4.37
CA PRO A 218 19.39 59.83 -3.09
C PRO A 218 18.49 61.00 -2.72
N SER A 219 17.98 61.01 -1.50
CA SER A 219 17.20 62.10 -0.93
C SER A 219 18.01 63.43 -0.90
N PRO A 220 17.39 64.56 -1.22
CA PRO A 220 18.09 65.85 -1.18
C PRO A 220 18.46 66.21 0.26
N THR A 221 19.73 66.59 0.43
CA THR A 221 20.30 67.10 1.68
C THR A 221 19.60 68.40 2.08
N PRO A 222 19.15 68.59 3.32
CA PRO A 222 18.55 69.86 3.74
C PRO A 222 19.57 70.98 3.78
N ALA A 223 19.23 72.12 3.11
CA ALA A 223 20.02 73.32 3.09
C ALA A 223 20.18 73.95 4.50
N LYS A 224 21.42 74.19 4.89
CA LYS A 224 21.73 74.98 6.09
C LYS A 224 21.21 76.41 5.92
N LYS A 225 20.40 76.92 6.89
CA LYS A 225 20.06 78.33 7.02
C LYS A 225 21.30 79.09 7.46
N PRO A 226 21.58 80.29 6.86
CA PRO A 226 22.56 81.19 7.40
C PRO A 226 22.01 82.00 8.60
N LEU A 227 22.92 82.43 9.46
CA LEU A 227 22.73 83.25 10.67
C LEU A 227 21.97 84.50 10.43
#